data_1fa1564a8cffa6bb271f1cd7e4f08dd2
#
_entry.id   1fa1564a8cffa6bb271f1cd7e4f08dd2
#
_cell.length_a   1.000
_cell.length_b   1.000
_cell.length_c   1.000
_cell.angle_alpha   90.00
_cell.angle_beta   90.00
_cell.angle_gamma   90.00
#
_symmetry.space_group_name_H-M   'P 1'
#
loop_
_entity.id
_entity.type
_entity.pdbx_description
1 polymer ?
#
loop_
_entity_poly.entity_id
_entity_poly.type
_entity_poly.pdbx_seq_one_letter_code
_entity_poly.pdbx_strand_id
1 'polypeptide(L)'
;MPTLIAIVSAIAATILPTAIAAAEPHKEPRSKALSDVVQCRQIEDTTARLACFDTSVAVLDSAEQRRDVVVVDSQQVRQARRSLFGIGVPGLSIFSGSPEIDSIDTTVTDAQVDGAGRWTVRMADGARWAQTDDNVLGRSPRAGDKVRIKRAALGSFQMIIGGQPGVKARRLN
;
A
#
# COMPACT_ATOMS: atom_id res chain seq x y z
N MET A 1 38.74 -1.20 71.33
CA MET A 1 37.99 -0.34 70.37
C MET A 1 38.34 -0.87 68.98
N PRO A 2 37.45 -1.64 68.34
CA PRO A 2 37.70 -2.13 66.97
C PRO A 2 37.01 -1.22 65.92
N THR A 3 37.80 -0.83 64.95
CA THR A 3 37.43 -0.01 63.79
C THR A 3 36.67 -0.81 62.75
N LEU A 4 35.41 -0.42 62.48
CA LEU A 4 34.57 -0.97 61.42
C LEU A 4 34.98 -0.38 60.08
N ILE A 5 35.43 -1.24 59.17
CA ILE A 5 35.72 -0.94 57.74
C ILE A 5 34.45 -1.24 56.96
N ALA A 6 33.78 -0.18 56.45
CA ALA A 6 32.65 -0.33 55.53
C ALA A 6 33.16 -0.57 54.10
N ILE A 7 32.84 -1.73 53.55
CA ILE A 7 33.10 -2.05 52.14
C ILE A 7 31.92 -1.59 51.32
N VAL A 8 32.09 -0.53 50.52
CA VAL A 8 31.13 -0.06 49.53
C VAL A 8 31.32 -0.84 48.23
N SER A 9 30.42 -1.78 47.95
CA SER A 9 30.40 -2.49 46.66
C SER A 9 29.74 -1.63 45.61
N ALA A 10 30.48 -1.12 44.66
CA ALA A 10 29.96 -0.43 43.48
C ALA A 10 29.53 -1.47 42.43
N ILE A 11 28.21 -1.57 42.20
CA ILE A 11 27.63 -2.38 41.11
C ILE A 11 27.68 -1.54 39.83
N ALA A 12 28.61 -1.86 38.93
CA ALA A 12 28.65 -1.26 37.59
C ALA A 12 27.60 -1.95 36.69
N ALA A 13 26.50 -1.25 36.39
CA ALA A 13 25.52 -1.70 35.43
C ALA A 13 26.06 -1.50 34.01
N THR A 14 26.42 -2.57 33.34
CA THR A 14 26.81 -2.58 31.92
C THR A 14 25.53 -2.53 31.06
N ILE A 15 25.25 -1.39 30.46
CA ILE A 15 24.16 -1.21 29.46
C ILE A 15 24.73 -1.71 28.12
N LEU A 16 24.29 -2.89 27.67
CA LEU A 16 24.53 -3.34 26.28
C LEU A 16 23.65 -2.54 25.32
N PRO A 17 24.21 -1.94 24.27
CA PRO A 17 23.40 -1.33 23.22
C PRO A 17 22.69 -2.42 22.42
N THR A 18 21.36 -2.45 22.47
CA THR A 18 20.54 -3.30 21.60
C THR A 18 20.60 -2.70 20.19
N ALA A 19 21.37 -3.30 19.30
CA ALA A 19 21.36 -2.95 17.88
C ALA A 19 19.99 -3.32 17.30
N ILE A 20 19.17 -2.33 16.96
CA ILE A 20 17.95 -2.51 16.18
C ILE A 20 18.40 -2.80 14.75
N ALA A 21 18.38 -4.07 14.35
CA ALA A 21 18.59 -4.47 12.97
C ALA A 21 17.42 -3.91 12.14
N ALA A 22 17.68 -2.90 11.32
CA ALA A 22 16.75 -2.44 10.33
C ALA A 22 16.47 -3.61 9.36
N ALA A 23 15.22 -4.07 9.28
CA ALA A 23 14.80 -5.08 8.32
C ALA A 23 15.00 -4.49 6.92
N GLU A 24 15.92 -5.07 6.15
CA GLU A 24 16.09 -4.71 4.74
C GLU A 24 14.81 -5.03 3.97
N PRO A 25 14.39 -4.17 3.03
CA PRO A 25 13.21 -4.44 2.23
C PRO A 25 13.42 -5.73 1.44
N HIS A 26 12.55 -6.73 1.68
CA HIS A 26 12.54 -7.98 0.94
C HIS A 26 12.32 -7.68 -0.55
N LYS A 27 13.42 -7.69 -1.31
CA LYS A 27 13.36 -7.63 -2.77
C LYS A 27 12.98 -9.02 -3.25
N GLU A 28 11.73 -9.18 -3.68
CA GLU A 28 11.27 -10.43 -4.29
C GLU A 28 12.25 -10.90 -5.37
N PRO A 29 12.61 -12.18 -5.39
CA PRO A 29 13.54 -12.69 -6.38
C PRO A 29 12.96 -12.52 -7.78
N ARG A 30 13.76 -11.94 -8.67
CA ARG A 30 13.40 -11.79 -10.08
C ARG A 30 13.18 -13.16 -10.71
N SER A 31 12.15 -13.33 -11.57
CA SER A 31 11.94 -14.57 -12.27
C SER A 31 13.18 -14.99 -13.07
N LYS A 32 13.43 -16.30 -13.17
CA LYS A 32 14.61 -16.82 -13.89
C LYS A 32 14.61 -16.35 -15.34
N ALA A 33 13.48 -16.45 -16.04
CA ALA A 33 13.36 -16.03 -17.44
C ALA A 33 13.75 -14.55 -17.64
N LEU A 34 13.34 -13.65 -16.74
CA LEU A 34 13.73 -12.23 -16.80
C LEU A 34 15.22 -12.04 -16.44
N SER A 35 15.74 -12.83 -15.51
CA SER A 35 17.16 -12.78 -15.14
C SER A 35 18.06 -13.19 -16.30
N ASP A 36 17.70 -14.22 -17.02
CA ASP A 36 18.45 -14.72 -18.19
C ASP A 36 18.52 -13.64 -19.29
N VAL A 37 17.42 -12.95 -19.60
CA VAL A 37 17.42 -11.80 -20.53
C VAL A 37 18.39 -10.72 -20.07
N VAL A 38 18.38 -10.37 -18.77
CA VAL A 38 19.26 -9.31 -18.25
C VAL A 38 20.74 -9.72 -18.29
N GLN A 39 21.05 -10.99 -18.10
CA GLN A 39 22.42 -11.51 -18.15
C GLN A 39 23.05 -11.39 -19.56
N CYS A 40 22.27 -11.45 -20.62
CA CYS A 40 22.76 -11.27 -22.00
C CYS A 40 23.50 -9.95 -22.20
N ARG A 41 23.22 -8.92 -21.39
CA ARG A 41 23.92 -7.62 -21.44
C ARG A 41 25.40 -7.70 -21.07
N GLN A 42 25.81 -8.76 -20.40
CA GLN A 42 27.20 -8.98 -19.95
C GLN A 42 28.10 -9.54 -21.05
N ILE A 43 27.53 -9.99 -22.18
CA ILE A 43 28.27 -10.57 -23.29
C ILE A 43 28.87 -9.42 -24.13
N GLU A 44 30.19 -9.40 -24.27
CA GLU A 44 30.91 -8.33 -25.00
C GLU A 44 30.72 -8.47 -26.51
N ASP A 45 30.80 -9.70 -27.03
CA ASP A 45 30.59 -9.95 -28.47
C ASP A 45 29.15 -9.67 -28.90
N THR A 46 29.01 -8.79 -29.88
CA THR A 46 27.70 -8.30 -30.32
C THR A 46 26.83 -9.41 -30.94
N THR A 47 27.43 -10.33 -31.71
CA THR A 47 26.68 -11.41 -32.36
C THR A 47 26.21 -12.42 -31.32
N ALA A 48 27.08 -12.82 -30.41
CA ALA A 48 26.72 -13.73 -29.31
C ALA A 48 25.69 -13.09 -28.36
N ARG A 49 25.80 -11.79 -28.09
CA ARG A 49 24.84 -11.05 -27.28
C ARG A 49 23.47 -11.03 -27.94
N LEU A 50 23.39 -10.77 -29.26
CA LEU A 50 22.13 -10.78 -30.00
C LEU A 50 21.47 -12.16 -29.93
N ALA A 51 22.22 -13.23 -30.23
CA ALA A 51 21.71 -14.59 -30.15
C ALA A 51 21.21 -14.96 -28.72
N CYS A 52 21.91 -14.49 -27.68
CA CYS A 52 21.48 -14.66 -26.29
C CYS A 52 20.14 -13.97 -26.04
N PHE A 53 19.98 -12.71 -26.48
CA PHE A 53 18.71 -11.99 -26.32
C PHE A 53 17.58 -12.68 -27.06
N ASP A 54 17.77 -13.09 -28.34
CA ASP A 54 16.74 -13.75 -29.11
C ASP A 54 16.26 -15.04 -28.42
N THR A 55 17.18 -15.86 -27.93
CA THR A 55 16.85 -17.09 -27.21
C THR A 55 16.13 -16.79 -25.87
N SER A 56 16.67 -15.88 -25.10
CA SER A 56 16.13 -15.58 -23.75
C SER A 56 14.76 -14.89 -23.81
N VAL A 57 14.55 -14.02 -24.81
CA VAL A 57 13.25 -13.38 -25.04
C VAL A 57 12.21 -14.41 -25.48
N ALA A 58 12.55 -15.35 -26.36
CA ALA A 58 11.64 -16.43 -26.74
C ALA A 58 11.22 -17.31 -25.54
N VAL A 59 12.14 -17.57 -24.61
CA VAL A 59 11.84 -18.28 -23.35
C VAL A 59 10.90 -17.47 -22.47
N LEU A 60 11.16 -16.15 -22.32
CA LEU A 60 10.31 -15.26 -21.53
C LEU A 60 8.90 -15.15 -22.12
N ASP A 61 8.77 -14.97 -23.44
CA ASP A 61 7.50 -14.94 -24.17
C ASP A 61 6.70 -16.23 -23.95
N SER A 62 7.37 -17.38 -24.08
CA SER A 62 6.74 -18.69 -23.83
C SER A 62 6.28 -18.84 -22.36
N ALA A 63 7.06 -18.34 -21.41
CA ALA A 63 6.69 -18.38 -19.99
C ALA A 63 5.48 -17.46 -19.70
N GLU A 64 5.39 -16.31 -20.35
CA GLU A 64 4.27 -15.38 -20.24
C GLU A 64 2.99 -16.02 -20.84
N GLN A 65 3.08 -16.62 -22.03
CA GLN A 65 1.94 -17.31 -22.65
C GLN A 65 1.40 -18.46 -21.79
N ARG A 66 2.28 -19.20 -21.10
CA ARG A 66 1.86 -20.25 -20.15
C ARG A 66 1.43 -19.72 -18.78
N ARG A 67 1.53 -18.41 -18.55
CA ARG A 67 1.27 -17.74 -17.26
C ARG A 67 2.21 -18.18 -16.13
N ASP A 68 3.38 -18.74 -16.44
CA ASP A 68 4.45 -19.02 -15.48
C ASP A 68 5.11 -17.71 -15.00
N VAL A 69 5.08 -16.68 -15.84
CA VAL A 69 5.49 -15.30 -15.55
C VAL A 69 4.37 -14.36 -15.93
N VAL A 70 4.02 -13.45 -15.04
CA VAL A 70 3.06 -12.39 -15.32
C VAL A 70 3.80 -11.05 -15.31
N VAL A 71 3.82 -10.37 -16.44
CA VAL A 71 4.34 -9.01 -16.54
C VAL A 71 3.22 -8.04 -16.23
N VAL A 72 3.34 -7.32 -15.15
CA VAL A 72 2.30 -6.38 -14.70
C VAL A 72 2.87 -4.98 -14.66
N ASP A 73 2.19 -4.04 -15.29
CA ASP A 73 2.53 -2.62 -15.20
C ASP A 73 2.21 -2.10 -13.79
N SER A 74 3.18 -1.43 -13.19
CA SER A 74 3.02 -0.84 -11.86
C SER A 74 1.90 0.21 -11.77
N GLN A 75 1.55 0.86 -12.90
CA GLN A 75 0.42 1.79 -12.95
C GLN A 75 -0.91 1.04 -12.92
N GLN A 76 -1.03 -0.06 -13.65
CA GLN A 76 -2.22 -0.92 -13.62
C GLN A 76 -2.45 -1.49 -12.21
N VAL A 77 -1.39 -1.93 -11.53
CA VAL A 77 -1.49 -2.38 -10.12
C VAL A 77 -1.97 -1.27 -9.21
N ARG A 78 -1.40 -0.07 -9.33
CA ARG A 78 -1.85 1.08 -8.53
C ARG A 78 -3.31 1.43 -8.80
N GLN A 79 -3.73 1.41 -10.06
CA GLN A 79 -5.11 1.69 -10.45
C GLN A 79 -6.07 0.63 -9.91
N ALA A 80 -5.75 -0.66 -10.05
CA ALA A 80 -6.53 -1.75 -9.49
C ALA A 80 -6.64 -1.65 -7.95
N ARG A 81 -5.55 -1.33 -7.26
CA ARG A 81 -5.58 -1.11 -5.81
C ARG A 81 -6.44 0.08 -5.40
N ARG A 82 -6.40 1.19 -6.16
CA ARG A 82 -7.29 2.34 -5.92
C ARG A 82 -8.75 1.95 -6.10
N SER A 83 -9.08 1.21 -7.15
CA SER A 83 -10.45 0.75 -7.39
C SER A 83 -10.97 -0.21 -6.30
N LEU A 84 -10.07 -0.93 -5.64
CA LEU A 84 -10.41 -1.85 -4.54
C LEU A 84 -10.24 -1.22 -3.14
N PHE A 85 -9.82 0.04 -3.06
CA PHE A 85 -9.62 0.72 -1.77
C PHE A 85 -10.93 0.78 -0.98
N GLY A 86 -10.90 0.28 0.26
CA GLY A 86 -12.07 0.22 1.14
C GLY A 86 -12.98 -1.00 0.94
N ILE A 87 -12.70 -1.86 -0.04
CA ILE A 87 -13.36 -3.16 -0.17
C ILE A 87 -12.54 -4.17 0.64
N GLY A 88 -13.16 -4.81 1.62
CA GLY A 88 -12.54 -5.90 2.38
C GLY A 88 -12.50 -7.18 1.53
N VAL A 89 -11.44 -7.41 0.79
CA VAL A 89 -11.22 -8.67 0.07
C VAL A 89 -10.23 -9.51 0.86
N PRO A 90 -10.65 -10.62 1.48
CA PRO A 90 -9.72 -11.55 2.10
C PRO A 90 -8.72 -12.07 1.05
N GLY A 91 -7.43 -12.05 1.36
CA GLY A 91 -6.39 -12.59 0.48
C GLY A 91 -5.75 -11.59 -0.51
N LEU A 92 -6.07 -10.30 -0.46
CA LEU A 92 -5.40 -9.29 -1.31
C LEU A 92 -3.92 -9.06 -0.92
N SER A 93 -3.44 -9.75 0.09
CA SER A 93 -2.02 -9.77 0.51
C SER A 93 -1.06 -10.37 -0.53
N ILE A 94 -1.58 -11.00 -1.60
CA ILE A 94 -0.75 -11.52 -2.72
C ILE A 94 -0.02 -10.41 -3.49
N PHE A 95 -0.36 -9.15 -3.27
CA PHE A 95 0.37 -7.99 -3.78
C PHE A 95 1.31 -7.37 -2.73
N SER A 96 1.74 -8.16 -1.74
CA SER A 96 2.77 -7.76 -0.79
C SER A 96 4.06 -7.40 -1.55
N GLY A 97 4.60 -6.23 -1.30
CA GLY A 97 5.78 -5.70 -2.02
C GLY A 97 5.56 -4.35 -2.70
N SER A 98 4.31 -3.91 -2.85
CA SER A 98 4.02 -2.53 -3.25
C SER A 98 3.49 -1.73 -2.06
N PRO A 99 3.79 -0.42 -1.95
CA PRO A 99 3.30 0.43 -0.87
C PRO A 99 1.78 0.32 -0.70
N GLU A 100 1.33 0.11 0.52
CA GLU A 100 -0.10 0.13 0.82
C GLU A 100 -0.66 1.53 0.52
N ILE A 101 -1.89 1.59 -0.01
CA ILE A 101 -2.56 2.86 -0.23
C ILE A 101 -3.26 3.24 1.07
N ASP A 102 -2.74 4.27 1.74
CA ASP A 102 -3.29 4.78 3.00
C ASP A 102 -4.43 5.77 2.78
N SER A 103 -4.46 6.43 1.63
CA SER A 103 -5.50 7.39 1.29
C SER A 103 -5.73 7.50 -0.21
N ILE A 104 -6.94 7.89 -0.59
CA ILE A 104 -7.30 8.28 -1.94
C ILE A 104 -7.87 9.69 -1.95
N ASP A 105 -7.53 10.45 -2.99
CA ASP A 105 -8.12 11.75 -3.30
C ASP A 105 -9.02 11.59 -4.53
N THR A 106 -10.23 12.16 -4.46
CA THR A 106 -11.26 12.10 -5.49
C THR A 106 -12.18 13.32 -5.38
N THR A 107 -13.29 13.32 -6.12
CA THR A 107 -14.33 14.37 -6.05
C THR A 107 -15.71 13.75 -5.91
N VAL A 108 -16.63 14.51 -5.31
CA VAL A 108 -18.05 14.16 -5.24
C VAL A 108 -18.68 14.29 -6.61
N THR A 109 -19.49 13.32 -7.03
CA THR A 109 -20.40 13.43 -8.19
C THR A 109 -21.85 13.54 -7.76
N ASP A 110 -22.21 12.88 -6.64
CA ASP A 110 -23.57 12.94 -6.08
C ASP A 110 -23.49 12.71 -4.55
N ALA A 111 -24.45 13.28 -3.81
CA ALA A 111 -24.54 13.10 -2.37
C ALA A 111 -25.99 13.05 -1.93
N GLN A 112 -26.31 12.09 -1.07
CA GLN A 112 -27.65 11.89 -0.51
C GLN A 112 -27.56 11.79 1.00
N VAL A 113 -28.52 12.37 1.71
CA VAL A 113 -28.64 12.29 3.16
C VAL A 113 -29.77 11.34 3.53
N ASP A 114 -29.58 10.50 4.52
CA ASP A 114 -30.61 9.63 5.07
C ASP A 114 -31.45 10.34 6.15
N GLY A 115 -32.52 9.67 6.63
CA GLY A 115 -33.38 10.22 7.68
C GLY A 115 -32.71 10.45 9.03
N ALA A 116 -31.50 9.91 9.23
CA ALA A 116 -30.68 10.13 10.41
C ALA A 116 -29.61 11.24 10.22
N GLY A 117 -29.61 11.91 9.07
CA GLY A 117 -28.67 12.99 8.76
C GLY A 117 -27.29 12.49 8.29
N ARG A 118 -27.12 11.21 8.01
CA ARG A 118 -25.86 10.62 7.53
C ARG A 118 -25.78 10.63 6.02
N TRP A 119 -24.60 10.93 5.50
CA TRP A 119 -24.38 11.10 4.06
C TRP A 119 -23.93 9.82 3.37
N THR A 120 -24.50 9.56 2.21
CA THR A 120 -23.97 8.64 1.21
C THR A 120 -23.47 9.44 0.03
N VAL A 121 -22.20 9.29 -0.32
CA VAL A 121 -21.53 10.10 -1.35
C VAL A 121 -21.05 9.18 -2.47
N ARG A 122 -21.32 9.56 -3.72
CA ARG A 122 -20.78 8.92 -4.93
C ARG A 122 -19.56 9.71 -5.39
N MET A 123 -18.50 9.00 -5.69
CA MET A 123 -17.23 9.57 -6.15
C MET A 123 -17.08 9.53 -7.66
N ALA A 124 -16.12 10.27 -8.20
CA ALA A 124 -15.86 10.35 -9.64
C ALA A 124 -15.45 9.01 -10.28
N ASP A 125 -14.87 8.09 -9.51
CA ASP A 125 -14.54 6.72 -9.92
C ASP A 125 -15.74 5.75 -9.82
N GLY A 126 -16.94 6.25 -9.48
CA GLY A 126 -18.15 5.48 -9.30
C GLY A 126 -18.31 4.83 -7.92
N ALA A 127 -17.27 4.85 -7.07
CA ALA A 127 -17.33 4.30 -5.72
C ALA A 127 -18.35 5.06 -4.87
N ARG A 128 -19.09 4.33 -4.02
CA ARG A 128 -20.02 4.91 -3.06
C ARG A 128 -19.52 4.71 -1.65
N TRP A 129 -19.60 5.77 -0.85
CA TRP A 129 -19.17 5.76 0.54
C TRP A 129 -20.30 6.28 1.44
N ALA A 130 -20.60 5.54 2.49
CA ALA A 130 -21.59 5.93 3.48
C ALA A 130 -20.91 6.37 4.78
N GLN A 131 -21.37 7.47 5.34
CA GLN A 131 -21.04 7.89 6.68
C GLN A 131 -21.55 6.87 7.70
N THR A 132 -20.77 6.59 8.74
CA THR A 132 -21.10 5.58 9.77
C THR A 132 -21.15 6.13 11.20
N ASP A 133 -20.78 7.40 11.38
CA ASP A 133 -20.93 8.12 12.65
C ASP A 133 -22.02 9.18 12.52
N ASP A 134 -22.37 9.81 13.63
CA ASP A 134 -23.40 10.85 13.70
C ASP A 134 -22.80 12.27 13.71
N ASN A 135 -21.54 12.42 13.28
CA ASN A 135 -20.89 13.72 13.18
C ASN A 135 -21.56 14.54 12.07
N VAL A 136 -21.95 15.77 12.39
CA VAL A 136 -22.59 16.67 11.43
C VAL A 136 -21.54 17.36 10.57
N LEU A 137 -21.71 17.30 9.25
CA LEU A 137 -20.93 18.13 8.34
C LEU A 137 -21.38 19.60 8.42
N GLY A 138 -20.43 20.52 8.48
CA GLY A 138 -20.72 21.95 8.55
C GLY A 138 -21.46 22.51 7.33
N ARG A 139 -21.34 21.83 6.18
CA ARG A 139 -22.12 22.09 4.95
C ARG A 139 -22.40 20.79 4.20
N SER A 140 -23.50 20.77 3.47
CA SER A 140 -23.85 19.64 2.59
C SER A 140 -22.81 19.43 1.50
N PRO A 141 -22.38 18.17 1.24
CA PRO A 141 -21.55 17.82 0.11
C PRO A 141 -22.22 18.20 -1.23
N ARG A 142 -21.42 18.67 -2.18
CA ARG A 142 -21.88 19.04 -3.52
C ARG A 142 -21.01 18.41 -4.60
N ALA A 143 -21.56 18.19 -5.78
CA ALA A 143 -20.78 17.77 -6.94
C ALA A 143 -19.57 18.71 -7.16
N GLY A 144 -18.39 18.13 -7.40
CA GLY A 144 -17.13 18.85 -7.53
C GLY A 144 -16.35 19.07 -6.22
N ASP A 145 -16.94 18.82 -5.05
CA ASP A 145 -16.22 18.91 -3.78
C ASP A 145 -15.07 17.88 -3.75
N LYS A 146 -13.88 18.33 -3.35
CA LYS A 146 -12.73 17.45 -3.15
C LYS A 146 -12.97 16.55 -1.94
N VAL A 147 -12.66 15.27 -2.10
CA VAL A 147 -12.78 14.27 -1.04
C VAL A 147 -11.45 13.57 -0.85
N ARG A 148 -11.04 13.46 0.40
CA ARG A 148 -9.94 12.58 0.82
C ARG A 148 -10.49 11.50 1.72
N ILE A 149 -10.23 10.24 1.39
CA ILE A 149 -10.58 9.10 2.23
C ILE A 149 -9.28 8.48 2.72
N LYS A 150 -9.13 8.41 4.04
CA LYS A 150 -7.96 7.84 4.70
C LYS A 150 -8.32 6.56 5.42
N ARG A 151 -7.40 5.60 5.41
CA ARG A 151 -7.47 4.46 6.32
C ARG A 151 -7.28 4.96 7.76
N ALA A 152 -8.06 4.43 8.67
CA ALA A 152 -8.01 4.75 10.08
C ALA A 152 -7.79 3.46 10.90
N ALA A 153 -7.72 3.57 12.22
CA ALA A 153 -7.50 2.44 13.08
C ALA A 153 -8.56 1.35 12.91
N LEU A 154 -8.17 0.09 13.18
CA LEU A 154 -9.05 -1.08 13.17
C LEU A 154 -9.79 -1.31 11.83
N GLY A 155 -9.16 -0.95 10.70
CA GLY A 155 -9.74 -1.15 9.38
C GLY A 155 -10.90 -0.21 9.02
N SER A 156 -11.15 0.82 9.82
CA SER A 156 -12.11 1.89 9.51
C SER A 156 -11.54 2.88 8.52
N PHE A 157 -12.40 3.79 8.03
CA PHE A 157 -12.01 4.86 7.12
C PHE A 157 -12.54 6.20 7.61
N GLN A 158 -11.79 7.26 7.32
CA GLN A 158 -12.20 8.64 7.55
C GLN A 158 -12.38 9.34 6.20
N MET A 159 -13.54 9.94 5.98
CA MET A 159 -13.89 10.69 4.78
C MET A 159 -13.89 12.19 5.11
N ILE A 160 -13.10 12.97 4.39
CA ILE A 160 -12.94 14.42 4.53
C ILE A 160 -13.48 15.05 3.24
N ILE A 161 -14.53 15.85 3.32
CA ILE A 161 -15.19 16.46 2.16
C ILE A 161 -15.04 17.97 2.22
N GLY A 162 -14.51 18.58 1.15
CA GLY A 162 -14.39 20.03 1.02
C GLY A 162 -13.58 20.70 2.14
N GLY A 163 -12.61 19.98 2.73
CA GLY A 163 -11.78 20.50 3.82
C GLY A 163 -12.46 20.56 5.19
N GLN A 164 -13.67 20.02 5.33
CA GLN A 164 -14.39 19.95 6.59
C GLN A 164 -13.79 18.89 7.52
N PRO A 165 -14.14 18.88 8.83
CA PRO A 165 -13.77 17.78 9.72
C PRO A 165 -14.19 16.43 9.13
N GLY A 166 -13.32 15.43 9.27
CA GLY A 166 -13.56 14.11 8.70
C GLY A 166 -14.58 13.31 9.49
N VAL A 167 -15.46 12.61 8.80
CA VAL A 167 -16.45 11.68 9.34
C VAL A 167 -15.99 10.23 9.12
N LYS A 168 -16.43 9.30 9.99
CA LYS A 168 -16.19 7.87 9.76
C LYS A 168 -17.02 7.42 8.55
N ALA A 169 -16.43 6.58 7.73
CA ALA A 169 -17.08 6.10 6.52
C ALA A 169 -16.78 4.62 6.26
N ARG A 170 -17.67 4.00 5.49
CA ARG A 170 -17.45 2.68 4.90
C ARG A 170 -17.76 2.72 3.43
N ARG A 171 -17.05 1.92 2.64
CA ARG A 171 -17.36 1.76 1.23
C ARG A 171 -18.62 0.90 1.08
N LEU A 172 -19.47 1.30 0.14
CA LEU A 172 -20.56 0.52 -0.36
C LEU A 172 -20.13 -0.13 -1.69
N ASN A 173 -20.63 -1.30 -1.97
CA ASN A 173 -20.35 -1.98 -3.25
C ASN A 173 -20.99 -1.25 -4.42
#